data_ca34f8f8c22a91fee1ff9a6c346b120d
#
_entry.id   ca34f8f8c22a91fee1ff9a6c346b120d
#
_cell.length_a   1.000
_cell.length_b   1.000
_cell.length_c   1.000
_cell.angle_alpha   90.00
_cell.angle_beta   90.00
_cell.angle_gamma   90.00
#
_symmetry.space_group_name_H-M   'P 1'
#
loop_
_entity.id
_entity.type
_entity.pdbx_description
1 polymer ?
#
loop_
_entity_poly.entity_id
_entity_poly.type
_entity_poly.pdbx_seq_one_letter_code
_entity_poly.pdbx_strand_id
1 'polypeptide(L)'
;MGTLDGEAITSKEFMLTPNLPRFVRVGDKTSIAASVSNMTGKPQAGTVSMILFDPVTEKVVDTQKQKFSVEAGKTIGVNFMFTVSDKYEVLGCRMIADSGTFSDGEQQLVPVLSNKEHLLETLPMPIRGEETRTFSLDSLFNRHNKTATDRKLTIEFTGNPAWYAIQALPSLSLPVNNNAISWATAYYANTLASYIMNSQ
;
A
#
# COMPACT_ATOMS: atom_id res chain seq x y z
N MET A 1 -50.69 9.90 2.25
CA MET A 1 -49.66 8.90 1.82
C MET A 1 -49.07 8.29 3.09
N GLY A 2 -49.15 6.98 3.26
CA GLY A 2 -48.47 6.26 4.33
C GLY A 2 -47.20 5.60 3.77
N THR A 3 -46.10 5.71 4.46
CA THR A 3 -44.86 4.97 4.17
C THR A 3 -44.76 3.80 5.14
N LEU A 4 -44.41 2.64 4.64
CA LEU A 4 -44.09 1.44 5.42
C LEU A 4 -42.64 1.10 5.16
N ASP A 5 -41.79 1.19 6.21
CA ASP A 5 -40.40 0.74 6.15
C ASP A 5 -40.33 -0.69 6.71
N GLY A 6 -39.68 -1.60 5.99
CA GLY A 6 -39.46 -2.97 6.44
C GLY A 6 -37.97 -3.28 6.41
N GLU A 7 -37.46 -3.90 7.46
CA GLU A 7 -36.07 -4.39 7.55
C GLU A 7 -36.06 -5.91 7.40
N ALA A 8 -35.17 -6.41 6.49
CA ALA A 8 -34.94 -7.84 6.33
C ALA A 8 -33.48 -8.15 6.71
N ILE A 9 -33.29 -8.99 7.70
CA ILE A 9 -31.97 -9.44 8.14
C ILE A 9 -31.72 -10.84 7.56
N THR A 10 -30.64 -11.00 6.80
CA THR A 10 -30.16 -12.31 6.35
C THR A 10 -28.89 -12.69 7.08
N SER A 11 -28.80 -13.94 7.53
CA SER A 11 -27.58 -14.48 8.17
C SER A 11 -27.22 -15.83 7.55
N LYS A 12 -25.92 -16.12 7.48
CA LYS A 12 -25.42 -17.45 7.13
C LYS A 12 -25.49 -18.37 8.34
N GLU A 13 -25.81 -19.63 8.13
CA GLU A 13 -25.79 -20.64 9.19
C GLU A 13 -24.38 -20.97 9.70
N PHE A 14 -23.38 -20.83 8.80
CA PHE A 14 -21.98 -21.00 9.11
C PHE A 14 -21.19 -19.86 8.46
N MET A 15 -20.34 -19.18 9.22
CA MET A 15 -19.69 -17.97 8.75
C MET A 15 -18.25 -17.86 9.27
N LEU A 16 -17.34 -17.51 8.37
CA LEU A 16 -15.97 -17.11 8.68
C LEU A 16 -15.86 -15.59 8.55
N THR A 17 -15.38 -14.92 9.60
CA THR A 17 -15.15 -13.48 9.58
C THR A 17 -13.69 -13.20 9.92
N PRO A 18 -12.82 -12.95 8.94
CA PRO A 18 -11.45 -12.53 9.16
C PRO A 18 -11.39 -11.10 9.74
N ASN A 19 -10.44 -10.89 10.65
CA ASN A 19 -10.08 -9.56 11.13
C ASN A 19 -8.72 -9.18 10.55
N LEU A 20 -8.73 -8.67 9.31
CA LEU A 20 -7.53 -8.30 8.57
C LEU A 20 -7.07 -6.89 8.94
N PRO A 21 -5.77 -6.66 9.14
CA PRO A 21 -5.22 -5.32 9.33
C PRO A 21 -5.36 -4.51 8.04
N ARG A 22 -5.45 -3.19 8.16
CA ARG A 22 -5.49 -2.28 7.01
C ARG A 22 -4.22 -2.31 6.18
N PHE A 23 -3.09 -2.57 6.82
CA PHE A 23 -1.76 -2.74 6.22
C PHE A 23 -0.85 -3.48 7.20
N VAL A 24 0.27 -3.98 6.70
CA VAL A 24 1.38 -4.53 7.48
C VAL A 24 2.69 -3.85 7.05
N ARG A 25 3.74 -3.92 7.88
CA ARG A 25 5.05 -3.37 7.53
C ARG A 25 6.07 -4.46 7.32
N VAL A 26 7.00 -4.22 6.42
CA VAL A 26 8.13 -5.12 6.17
C VAL A 26 8.88 -5.43 7.47
N GLY A 27 9.12 -6.71 7.70
CA GLY A 27 9.82 -7.22 8.89
C GLY A 27 8.93 -7.41 10.12
N ASP A 28 7.66 -7.01 10.10
CA ASP A 28 6.74 -7.24 11.21
C ASP A 28 6.47 -8.74 11.40
N LYS A 29 6.43 -9.14 12.66
CA LYS A 29 5.85 -10.40 13.11
C LYS A 29 4.45 -10.09 13.61
N THR A 30 3.46 -10.49 12.86
CA THR A 30 2.06 -10.15 13.14
C THR A 30 1.16 -11.36 13.03
N SER A 31 -0.10 -11.19 13.35
CA SER A 31 -1.09 -12.27 13.24
C SER A 31 -2.38 -11.77 12.61
N ILE A 32 -3.06 -12.69 11.92
CA ILE A 32 -4.41 -12.50 11.41
C ILE A 32 -5.32 -13.41 12.23
N ALA A 33 -6.28 -12.80 12.91
CA ALA A 33 -7.32 -13.51 13.61
C ALA A 33 -8.55 -13.68 12.71
N ALA A 34 -9.32 -14.74 12.92
CA ALA A 34 -10.63 -14.91 12.32
C ALA A 34 -11.61 -15.53 13.32
N SER A 35 -12.87 -15.21 13.16
CA SER A 35 -13.97 -15.80 13.92
C SER A 35 -14.73 -16.80 13.07
N VAL A 36 -15.00 -17.99 13.62
CA VAL A 36 -15.89 -19.00 13.02
C VAL A 36 -17.16 -19.03 13.85
N SER A 37 -18.26 -18.64 13.23
CA SER A 37 -19.60 -18.61 13.86
C SER A 37 -20.46 -19.76 13.35
N ASN A 38 -21.01 -20.53 14.24
CA ASN A 38 -21.91 -21.63 13.94
C ASN A 38 -23.32 -21.30 14.47
N MET A 39 -24.22 -20.96 13.56
CA MET A 39 -25.63 -20.69 13.85
C MET A 39 -26.53 -21.93 13.60
N THR A 40 -25.92 -23.08 13.25
CA THR A 40 -26.66 -24.34 13.07
C THR A 40 -27.08 -24.93 14.42
N GLY A 41 -28.03 -25.83 14.38
CA GLY A 41 -28.51 -26.56 15.59
C GLY A 41 -27.55 -27.67 16.07
N LYS A 42 -26.37 -27.86 15.46
CA LYS A 42 -25.42 -28.94 15.77
C LYS A 42 -24.00 -28.41 15.89
N PRO A 43 -23.15 -29.00 16.76
CA PRO A 43 -21.73 -28.67 16.77
C PRO A 43 -21.08 -28.88 15.39
N GLN A 44 -20.16 -28.03 15.05
CA GLN A 44 -19.35 -28.10 13.81
C GLN A 44 -17.87 -28.19 14.16
N ALA A 45 -17.16 -29.08 13.48
CA ALA A 45 -15.71 -29.23 13.63
C ALA A 45 -15.07 -29.32 12.24
N GLY A 46 -13.91 -28.78 12.11
CA GLY A 46 -13.23 -28.75 10.79
C GLY A 46 -11.88 -28.07 10.83
N THR A 47 -11.56 -27.41 9.74
CA THR A 47 -10.26 -26.73 9.56
C THR A 47 -10.47 -25.33 9.00
N VAL A 48 -9.79 -24.33 9.60
CA VAL A 48 -9.59 -23.03 8.98
C VAL A 48 -8.22 -23.02 8.31
N SER A 49 -8.19 -22.66 7.06
CA SER A 49 -6.97 -22.46 6.27
C SER A 49 -6.75 -20.99 6.00
N MET A 50 -5.53 -20.49 6.22
CA MET A 50 -5.08 -19.18 5.77
C MET A 50 -4.06 -19.39 4.66
N ILE A 51 -4.26 -18.73 3.54
CA ILE A 51 -3.38 -18.76 2.37
C ILE A 51 -2.96 -17.34 2.06
N LEU A 52 -1.67 -17.05 2.21
CA LEU A 52 -1.07 -15.81 1.74
C LEU A 52 -0.53 -16.03 0.34
N PHE A 53 -0.79 -15.12 -0.57
CA PHE A 53 -0.36 -15.23 -1.97
C PHE A 53 0.00 -13.86 -2.56
N ASP A 54 0.81 -13.87 -3.60
CA ASP A 54 1.08 -12.70 -4.42
C ASP A 54 -0.13 -12.45 -5.36
N PRO A 55 -0.84 -11.33 -5.25
CA PRO A 55 -2.04 -11.10 -6.05
C PRO A 55 -1.77 -10.87 -7.54
N VAL A 56 -0.52 -10.59 -7.93
CA VAL A 56 -0.13 -10.37 -9.33
C VAL A 56 0.14 -11.70 -10.04
N THR A 57 0.85 -12.61 -9.36
CA THR A 57 1.29 -13.89 -9.94
C THR A 57 0.43 -15.07 -9.48
N GLU A 58 -0.47 -14.85 -8.51
CA GLU A 58 -1.26 -15.86 -7.80
C GLU A 58 -0.40 -16.92 -7.08
N LYS A 59 0.90 -16.70 -6.99
CA LYS A 59 1.81 -17.63 -6.32
C LYS A 59 1.59 -17.64 -4.82
N VAL A 60 1.38 -18.82 -4.26
CA VAL A 60 1.25 -19.00 -2.82
C VAL A 60 2.58 -18.69 -2.12
N VAL A 61 2.51 -17.83 -1.11
CA VAL A 61 3.63 -17.40 -0.27
C VAL A 61 3.70 -18.23 1.00
N ASP A 62 2.56 -18.44 1.65
CA ASP A 62 2.43 -19.23 2.88
C ASP A 62 1.06 -19.87 2.96
N THR A 63 0.99 -21.02 3.61
CA THR A 63 -0.26 -21.73 3.90
C THR A 63 -0.24 -22.30 5.30
N GLN A 64 -1.19 -21.88 6.11
CA GLN A 64 -1.34 -22.38 7.47
C GLN A 64 -2.74 -22.94 7.66
N LYS A 65 -2.85 -23.96 8.52
CA LYS A 65 -4.12 -24.62 8.84
C LYS A 65 -4.26 -24.80 10.33
N GLN A 66 -5.47 -24.54 10.85
CA GLN A 66 -5.80 -24.74 12.26
C GLN A 66 -7.13 -25.47 12.37
N LYS A 67 -7.18 -26.52 13.19
CA LYS A 67 -8.43 -27.22 13.51
C LYS A 67 -9.31 -26.37 14.41
N PHE A 68 -10.61 -26.46 14.22
CA PHE A 68 -11.61 -25.84 15.09
C PHE A 68 -12.69 -26.84 15.51
N SER A 69 -13.33 -26.53 16.61
CA SER A 69 -14.58 -27.15 17.03
C SER A 69 -15.43 -26.06 17.68
N VAL A 70 -16.67 -25.88 17.22
CA VAL A 70 -17.57 -24.82 17.64
C VAL A 70 -18.96 -25.40 17.93
N GLU A 71 -19.46 -25.18 19.13
CA GLU A 71 -20.77 -25.61 19.54
C GLU A 71 -21.89 -24.87 18.79
N ALA A 72 -23.10 -25.44 18.81
CA ALA A 72 -24.31 -24.82 18.23
C ALA A 72 -24.55 -23.43 18.82
N GLY A 73 -24.80 -22.44 18.00
CA GLY A 73 -25.03 -21.03 18.38
C GLY A 73 -23.82 -20.33 19.00
N LYS A 74 -22.60 -20.85 18.83
CA LYS A 74 -21.37 -20.28 19.39
C LYS A 74 -20.43 -19.78 18.29
N THR A 75 -19.46 -18.95 18.73
CA THR A 75 -18.37 -18.43 17.90
C THR A 75 -17.05 -18.74 18.59
N ILE A 76 -16.06 -19.13 17.80
CA ILE A 76 -14.66 -19.30 18.27
C ILE A 76 -13.71 -18.46 17.44
N GLY A 77 -12.56 -18.11 18.03
CA GLY A 77 -11.46 -17.44 17.35
C GLY A 77 -10.35 -18.40 16.94
N VAL A 78 -9.76 -18.16 15.80
CA VAL A 78 -8.51 -18.76 15.33
C VAL A 78 -7.49 -17.66 15.03
N ASN A 79 -6.19 -17.95 15.12
CA ASN A 79 -5.16 -16.94 14.94
C ASN A 79 -3.96 -17.53 14.20
N PHE A 80 -3.49 -16.83 13.16
CA PHE A 80 -2.40 -17.25 12.29
C PHE A 80 -1.27 -16.24 12.35
N MET A 81 -0.08 -16.66 12.79
CA MET A 81 1.09 -15.81 12.87
C MET A 81 1.94 -15.91 11.60
N PHE A 82 2.45 -14.80 11.13
CA PHE A 82 3.38 -14.76 9.99
C PHE A 82 4.37 -13.61 10.11
N THR A 83 5.43 -13.67 9.30
CA THR A 83 6.42 -12.61 9.19
C THR A 83 6.32 -11.98 7.81
N VAL A 84 6.27 -10.66 7.78
CA VAL A 84 6.11 -9.88 6.55
C VAL A 84 7.44 -9.76 5.81
N SER A 85 7.49 -10.28 4.58
CA SER A 85 8.66 -10.18 3.70
C SER A 85 8.68 -8.84 2.96
N ASP A 86 9.87 -8.40 2.58
CA ASP A 86 10.14 -7.22 1.74
C ASP A 86 9.94 -7.47 0.23
N LYS A 87 9.58 -8.69 -0.14
CA LYS A 87 9.43 -9.08 -1.56
C LYS A 87 8.11 -8.64 -2.20
N TYR A 88 7.14 -8.24 -1.37
CA TYR A 88 5.78 -7.98 -1.82
C TYR A 88 5.33 -6.59 -1.34
N GLU A 89 4.70 -5.84 -2.22
CA GLU A 89 4.06 -4.55 -1.90
C GLU A 89 2.61 -4.74 -1.46
N VAL A 90 2.00 -5.85 -1.87
CA VAL A 90 0.63 -6.26 -1.50
C VAL A 90 0.62 -7.76 -1.31
N LEU A 91 -0.05 -8.24 -0.27
CA LEU A 91 -0.33 -9.66 -0.05
C LEU A 91 -1.82 -9.91 -0.21
N GLY A 92 -2.18 -10.94 -0.96
CA GLY A 92 -3.51 -11.52 -0.93
C GLY A 92 -3.63 -12.44 0.30
N CYS A 93 -4.68 -12.30 1.07
CA CYS A 93 -5.02 -13.20 2.16
C CYS A 93 -6.36 -13.86 1.85
N ARG A 94 -6.35 -15.18 1.68
CA ARG A 94 -7.55 -16.00 1.51
C ARG A 94 -7.70 -16.88 2.74
N MET A 95 -8.84 -16.79 3.39
CA MET A 95 -9.18 -17.64 4.52
C MET A 95 -10.39 -18.49 4.18
N ILE A 96 -10.37 -19.76 4.54
CA ILE A 96 -11.44 -20.73 4.26
C ILE A 96 -11.65 -21.55 5.53
N ALA A 97 -12.88 -21.56 6.03
CA ALA A 97 -13.32 -22.49 7.06
C ALA A 97 -14.14 -23.61 6.40
N ASP A 98 -13.78 -24.85 6.69
CA ASP A 98 -14.46 -26.03 6.15
C ASP A 98 -14.73 -27.02 7.27
N SER A 99 -16.02 -27.35 7.48
CA SER A 99 -16.48 -28.37 8.42
C SER A 99 -16.85 -29.69 7.73
N GLY A 100 -16.65 -29.78 6.40
CA GLY A 100 -17.11 -30.91 5.59
C GLY A 100 -18.60 -30.83 5.21
N THR A 101 -19.45 -30.26 6.07
CA THR A 101 -20.88 -30.03 5.76
C THR A 101 -21.12 -28.60 5.32
N PHE A 102 -20.44 -27.64 5.91
CA PHE A 102 -20.51 -26.22 5.62
C PHE A 102 -19.11 -25.69 5.32
N SER A 103 -19.03 -24.76 4.40
CA SER A 103 -17.82 -24.01 4.14
C SER A 103 -18.12 -22.53 3.92
N ASP A 104 -17.22 -21.67 4.37
CA ASP A 104 -17.26 -20.25 4.10
C ASP A 104 -15.83 -19.72 3.93
N GLY A 105 -15.65 -18.68 3.13
CA GLY A 105 -14.35 -18.13 2.87
C GLY A 105 -14.39 -16.67 2.43
N GLU A 106 -13.33 -15.97 2.74
CA GLU A 106 -13.14 -14.59 2.38
C GLU A 106 -11.72 -14.35 1.85
N GLN A 107 -11.60 -13.45 0.90
CA GLN A 107 -10.32 -13.04 0.33
C GLN A 107 -10.23 -11.52 0.31
N GLN A 108 -9.12 -10.99 0.82
CA GLN A 108 -8.85 -9.56 0.81
C GLN A 108 -7.37 -9.29 0.51
N LEU A 109 -7.08 -8.07 0.08
CA LEU A 109 -5.73 -7.58 -0.14
C LEU A 109 -5.24 -6.80 1.07
N VAL A 110 -4.01 -7.07 1.48
CA VAL A 110 -3.33 -6.39 2.60
C VAL A 110 -2.10 -5.69 2.06
N PRO A 111 -2.07 -4.34 2.03
CA PRO A 111 -0.89 -3.58 1.63
C PRO A 111 0.30 -3.83 2.56
N VAL A 112 1.49 -3.96 1.97
CA VAL A 112 2.75 -4.10 2.68
C VAL A 112 3.51 -2.80 2.57
N LEU A 113 3.65 -2.07 3.67
CA LEU A 113 4.35 -0.80 3.70
C LEU A 113 5.84 -1.02 4.00
N SER A 114 6.69 -0.29 3.31
CA SER A 114 8.11 -0.24 3.63
C SER A 114 8.33 0.30 5.06
N ASN A 115 9.33 -0.22 5.75
CA ASN A 115 9.84 0.33 7.00
C ASN A 115 10.98 1.33 6.75
N LYS A 116 11.25 1.66 5.48
CA LYS A 116 12.24 2.64 5.06
C LYS A 116 11.54 3.90 4.59
N GLU A 117 12.12 5.05 4.93
CA GLU A 117 11.68 6.36 4.46
C GLU A 117 12.72 6.91 3.49
N HIS A 118 12.25 7.47 2.38
CA HIS A 118 13.11 8.13 1.40
C HIS A 118 13.40 9.57 1.87
N LEU A 119 14.66 9.84 2.22
CA LEU A 119 15.10 11.17 2.59
C LEU A 119 15.69 11.88 1.37
N LEU A 120 15.14 13.01 1.01
CA LEU A 120 15.64 13.91 -0.03
C LEU A 120 16.19 15.18 0.63
N GLU A 121 17.45 15.46 0.40
CA GLU A 121 18.07 16.72 0.78
C GLU A 121 18.49 17.48 -0.48
N THR A 122 18.13 18.75 -0.55
CA THR A 122 18.46 19.62 -1.69
C THR A 122 19.30 20.79 -1.19
N LEU A 123 20.45 20.99 -1.81
CA LEU A 123 21.32 22.14 -1.54
C LEU A 123 21.40 23.00 -2.81
N PRO A 124 20.76 24.19 -2.83
CA PRO A 124 20.98 25.11 -3.93
C PRO A 124 22.40 25.68 -3.88
N MET A 125 23.09 25.66 -5.03
CA MET A 125 24.48 26.09 -5.18
C MET A 125 24.57 27.26 -6.16
N PRO A 126 24.05 28.46 -5.82
CA PRO A 126 24.09 29.61 -6.72
C PRO A 126 25.51 30.15 -6.85
N ILE A 127 25.99 30.30 -8.12
CA ILE A 127 27.23 30.94 -8.50
C ILE A 127 26.89 32.08 -9.43
N ARG A 128 27.43 33.26 -9.18
CA ARG A 128 27.19 34.47 -9.98
C ARG A 128 28.50 35.04 -10.48
N GLY A 129 28.63 35.12 -11.80
CA GLY A 129 29.86 35.65 -12.43
C GLY A 129 31.07 34.74 -12.22
N GLU A 130 32.24 35.34 -12.15
CA GLU A 130 33.51 34.63 -11.95
C GLU A 130 33.83 34.53 -10.47
N GLU A 131 33.13 33.65 -9.78
CA GLU A 131 33.39 33.38 -8.33
C GLU A 131 33.62 31.89 -8.08
N THR A 132 34.39 31.60 -7.04
CA THR A 132 34.57 30.22 -6.51
C THR A 132 33.87 30.12 -5.17
N ARG A 133 32.97 29.15 -5.04
CA ARG A 133 32.28 28.84 -3.78
C ARG A 133 32.46 27.38 -3.41
N THR A 134 32.61 27.14 -2.13
CA THR A 134 32.61 25.79 -1.57
C THR A 134 31.27 25.51 -0.92
N PHE A 135 30.66 24.40 -1.26
CA PHE A 135 29.42 23.92 -0.68
C PHE A 135 29.67 22.59 0.02
N SER A 136 28.99 22.35 1.15
CA SER A 136 29.12 21.13 1.93
C SER A 136 27.75 20.50 2.16
N LEU A 137 27.63 19.21 1.93
CA LEU A 137 26.47 18.37 2.17
C LEU A 137 26.76 17.42 3.34
N ASP A 138 27.06 17.99 4.52
CA ASP A 138 27.47 17.23 5.70
C ASP A 138 26.40 16.23 6.14
N SER A 139 25.13 16.56 6.00
CA SER A 139 24.02 15.67 6.33
C SER A 139 23.99 14.39 5.49
N LEU A 140 24.41 14.46 4.22
CA LEU A 140 24.47 13.28 3.34
C LEU A 140 25.71 12.41 3.62
N PHE A 141 26.87 13.04 3.83
CA PHE A 141 28.14 12.32 3.91
C PHE A 141 28.57 11.99 5.35
N ASN A 142 28.29 12.88 6.31
CA ASN A 142 28.77 12.77 7.70
C ASN A 142 27.72 12.22 8.66
N ARG A 143 26.47 11.98 8.20
CA ARG A 143 25.47 11.34 9.02
C ARG A 143 25.79 9.84 9.15
N HIS A 144 26.32 9.44 10.29
CA HIS A 144 26.62 8.04 10.63
C HIS A 144 25.36 7.25 10.99
N ASN A 145 24.35 7.30 10.13
CA ASN A 145 23.16 6.50 10.32
C ASN A 145 23.40 5.08 9.79
N LYS A 146 23.50 4.10 10.69
CA LYS A 146 23.72 2.69 10.35
C LYS A 146 22.58 2.07 9.56
N THR A 147 21.40 2.69 9.58
CA THR A 147 20.20 2.20 8.87
C THR A 147 20.01 2.81 7.47
N ALA A 148 20.79 3.84 7.13
CA ALA A 148 20.71 4.46 5.80
C ALA A 148 21.37 3.58 4.75
N THR A 149 20.62 3.22 3.71
CA THR A 149 21.05 2.43 2.55
C THR A 149 20.80 3.23 1.27
N ASP A 150 21.40 2.81 0.18
CA ASP A 150 21.08 3.28 -1.18
C ASP A 150 21.24 4.80 -1.36
N ARG A 151 22.37 5.34 -0.87
CA ARG A 151 22.69 6.75 -1.00
C ARG A 151 22.98 7.11 -2.45
N LYS A 152 22.33 8.16 -2.94
CA LYS A 152 22.54 8.72 -4.29
C LYS A 152 22.79 10.21 -4.19
N LEU A 153 23.86 10.69 -4.82
CA LEU A 153 24.10 12.11 -5.04
C LEU A 153 23.80 12.43 -6.50
N THR A 154 22.95 13.42 -6.72
CA THR A 154 22.71 13.99 -8.06
C THR A 154 23.12 15.44 -8.03
N ILE A 155 24.00 15.84 -8.94
CA ILE A 155 24.43 17.23 -9.13
C ILE A 155 23.84 17.69 -10.45
N GLU A 156 23.01 18.73 -10.41
CA GLU A 156 22.42 19.36 -11.58
C GLU A 156 23.08 20.72 -11.80
N PHE A 157 23.60 20.96 -12.99
CA PHE A 157 24.21 22.23 -13.38
C PHE A 157 23.36 22.88 -14.47
N THR A 158 22.99 24.13 -14.24
CA THR A 158 22.21 24.91 -15.20
C THR A 158 22.90 26.26 -15.46
N GLY A 159 23.53 26.38 -16.61
CA GLY A 159 24.21 27.61 -17.01
C GLY A 159 23.28 28.72 -17.52
N ASN A 160 22.05 28.38 -17.90
CA ASN A 160 21.05 29.34 -18.38
C ASN A 160 19.77 29.22 -17.52
N PRO A 161 19.31 30.33 -16.91
CA PRO A 161 18.09 30.33 -16.10
C PRO A 161 16.81 29.84 -16.81
N ALA A 162 16.75 29.94 -18.14
CA ALA A 162 15.62 29.43 -18.93
C ALA A 162 15.41 27.92 -18.76
N TRP A 163 16.46 27.14 -18.47
CA TRP A 163 16.36 25.72 -18.23
C TRP A 163 15.58 25.39 -16.96
N TYR A 164 15.59 26.27 -15.95
CA TYR A 164 14.75 26.07 -14.75
C TYR A 164 13.27 26.11 -15.10
N ALA A 165 12.87 27.01 -16.01
CA ALA A 165 11.49 27.05 -16.49
C ALA A 165 11.11 25.75 -17.22
N ILE A 166 12.02 25.21 -18.07
CA ILE A 166 11.78 23.94 -18.77
C ILE A 166 11.69 22.78 -17.79
N GLN A 167 12.57 22.71 -16.79
CA GLN A 167 12.55 21.67 -15.76
C GLN A 167 11.31 21.73 -14.87
N ALA A 168 10.66 22.89 -14.74
CA ALA A 168 9.40 23.04 -14.01
C ALA A 168 8.17 22.54 -14.79
N LEU A 169 8.23 22.40 -16.12
CA LEU A 169 7.09 22.00 -16.94
C LEU A 169 6.43 20.67 -16.50
N PRO A 170 7.18 19.60 -16.17
CA PRO A 170 6.58 18.36 -15.72
C PRO A 170 5.71 18.52 -14.45
N SER A 171 6.14 19.37 -13.51
CA SER A 171 5.37 19.63 -12.27
C SER A 171 4.10 20.45 -12.51
N LEU A 172 4.03 21.17 -13.62
CA LEU A 172 2.88 21.98 -14.04
C LEU A 172 1.96 21.25 -15.03
N SER A 173 2.34 20.06 -15.48
CA SER A 173 1.63 19.32 -16.54
C SER A 173 0.25 18.79 -16.14
N LEU A 174 0.00 18.66 -14.85
CA LEU A 174 -1.28 18.21 -14.30
C LEU A 174 -1.92 19.33 -13.45
N PRO A 175 -3.24 19.52 -13.54
CA PRO A 175 -3.92 20.49 -12.71
C PRO A 175 -3.90 20.06 -11.23
N VAL A 176 -3.43 20.94 -10.35
CA VAL A 176 -3.38 20.68 -8.90
C VAL A 176 -4.79 20.71 -8.28
N ASN A 177 -5.67 21.54 -8.85
CA ASN A 177 -7.05 21.71 -8.40
C ASN A 177 -8.02 21.73 -9.59
N ASN A 178 -9.28 21.39 -9.35
CA ASN A 178 -10.30 21.44 -10.38
C ASN A 178 -10.85 22.88 -10.56
N ASN A 179 -10.01 23.78 -11.06
CA ASN A 179 -10.40 25.16 -11.38
C ASN A 179 -9.76 25.61 -12.72
N ALA A 180 -10.31 26.66 -13.31
CA ALA A 180 -9.89 27.14 -14.63
C ALA A 180 -8.42 27.54 -14.69
N ILE A 181 -7.87 28.11 -13.61
CA ILE A 181 -6.47 28.56 -13.57
C ILE A 181 -5.53 27.33 -13.63
N SER A 182 -5.79 26.30 -12.82
CA SER A 182 -5.00 25.08 -12.81
C SER A 182 -5.03 24.36 -14.15
N TRP A 183 -6.19 24.29 -14.80
CA TRP A 183 -6.33 23.73 -16.12
C TRP A 183 -5.62 24.56 -17.21
N ALA A 184 -5.72 25.88 -17.17
CA ALA A 184 -5.01 26.76 -18.09
C ALA A 184 -3.50 26.65 -17.93
N THR A 185 -2.99 26.55 -16.70
CA THR A 185 -1.57 26.37 -16.41
C THR A 185 -1.08 25.03 -16.96
N ALA A 186 -1.80 23.93 -16.71
CA ALA A 186 -1.44 22.62 -17.22
C ALA A 186 -1.48 22.58 -18.77
N TYR A 187 -2.48 23.18 -19.39
CA TYR A 187 -2.57 23.28 -20.84
C TYR A 187 -1.39 24.06 -21.43
N TYR A 188 -1.05 25.23 -20.85
CA TYR A 188 0.09 26.03 -21.31
C TYR A 188 1.41 25.26 -21.17
N ALA A 189 1.65 24.63 -20.02
CA ALA A 189 2.86 23.86 -19.75
C ALA A 189 3.03 22.70 -20.76
N ASN A 190 1.97 21.94 -21.03
CA ASN A 190 2.01 20.85 -22.00
C ASN A 190 2.18 21.35 -23.44
N THR A 191 1.56 22.46 -23.81
CA THR A 191 1.70 23.06 -25.14
C THR A 191 3.14 23.54 -25.38
N LEU A 192 3.72 24.21 -24.37
CA LEU A 192 5.10 24.67 -24.43
C LEU A 192 6.09 23.51 -24.52
N ALA A 193 5.88 22.47 -23.69
CA ALA A 193 6.71 21.26 -23.75
C ALA A 193 6.66 20.59 -25.14
N SER A 194 5.45 20.46 -25.71
CA SER A 194 5.25 19.91 -27.06
C SER A 194 5.93 20.76 -28.12
N TYR A 195 5.84 22.09 -28.03
CA TYR A 195 6.52 23.00 -28.97
C TYR A 195 8.04 22.82 -28.91
N ILE A 196 8.62 22.76 -27.70
CA ILE A 196 10.07 22.57 -27.51
C ILE A 196 10.52 21.22 -28.10
N MET A 197 9.78 20.15 -27.85
CA MET A 197 10.09 18.81 -28.35
C MET A 197 10.02 18.69 -29.87
N ASN A 198 9.11 19.41 -30.50
CA ASN A 198 8.91 19.36 -31.95
C ASN A 198 9.78 20.39 -32.72
N SER A 199 10.50 21.28 -32.03
CA SER A 199 11.36 22.30 -32.62
C SER A 199 12.82 21.88 -32.79
N GLN A 200 13.16 20.62 -32.48
CA GLN A 200 14.51 20.05 -32.61
C GLN A 200 14.69 19.28 -33.92
#